data_73fc4e2485794b1c02fe7c86ac855971
#
_entry.id   73fc4e2485794b1c02fe7c86ac855971
#
_cell.length_a   1.000
_cell.length_b   1.000
_cell.length_c   1.000
_cell.angle_alpha   90.00
_cell.angle_beta   90.00
_cell.angle_gamma   90.00
#
_symmetry.space_group_name_H-M   'P 1'
#
loop_
_entity.id
_entity.type
_entity.pdbx_description
1 polymer ?
#
loop_
_entity_poly.entity_id
_entity_poly.type
_entity_poly.pdbx_seq_one_letter_code
_entity_poly.pdbx_strand_id
1 'polypeptide(L)'
;MANRDLNVGAIVATAPNLQPVVNLLNLAPQDAGVTAQDVRNVLNSWGPGKFDAELFLDGKAFNPQQATNGVVTGTNVSGATLIPNAHGLPGHNLHTWTGGWGTVTYWNAFVAVSELHGIGTFFDERFDDANQFPIAAAAKLGHVSVDPDIDQVTAKLPALHFYQLALPSLHPRPGVDFDSAAAARGDELFRGKANCNSCHHEPLWTEPGWNQHTAEEMKIDSFEADRSPGRAYQTVNLAGLFVRERGLFMFPQNKGRFYHDGRFQTLLDVVNSYDARFSLGLTDQEKHDLVEYLNSL
;
A
#
# COMPACT_ATOMS: atom_id res chain seq x y z
N MET A 1 -5.19 -12.63 0.71
CA MET A 1 -4.26 -12.08 1.72
C MET A 1 -2.96 -12.84 1.77
N ALA A 2 -2.67 -13.49 0.71
CA ALA A 2 -1.61 -14.48 0.60
C ALA A 2 -0.21 -13.97 0.98
N ASN A 3 0.02 -12.68 1.03
CA ASN A 3 1.39 -12.17 1.11
C ASN A 3 1.79 -11.61 2.47
N ARG A 4 0.96 -11.80 3.52
CA ARG A 4 1.28 -11.27 4.86
C ARG A 4 2.43 -12.01 5.54
N ASP A 5 2.64 -13.27 5.16
CA ASP A 5 3.73 -14.10 5.69
C ASP A 5 4.98 -14.08 4.81
N LEU A 6 4.85 -13.59 3.56
CA LEU A 6 5.96 -13.53 2.63
C LEU A 6 6.90 -12.37 2.99
N ASN A 7 8.14 -12.68 3.29
CA ASN A 7 9.19 -11.69 3.49
C ASN A 7 9.94 -11.43 2.18
N VAL A 8 9.39 -10.54 1.34
CA VAL A 8 9.96 -10.21 0.02
C VAL A 8 11.36 -9.61 0.18
N GLY A 9 11.55 -8.72 1.16
CA GLY A 9 12.86 -8.14 1.42
C GLY A 9 13.92 -9.19 1.72
N ALA A 10 13.63 -10.13 2.64
CA ALA A 10 14.57 -11.21 2.96
C ALA A 10 14.85 -12.12 1.75
N ILE A 11 13.84 -12.39 0.90
CA ILE A 11 14.03 -13.18 -0.32
C ILE A 11 14.99 -12.45 -1.27
N VAL A 12 14.76 -11.17 -1.57
CA VAL A 12 15.63 -10.38 -2.43
C VAL A 12 17.02 -10.25 -1.84
N ALA A 13 17.14 -10.12 -0.51
CA ALA A 13 18.43 -10.07 0.19
C ALA A 13 19.27 -11.33 0.02
N THR A 14 18.69 -12.48 -0.37
CA THR A 14 19.46 -13.71 -0.68
C THR A 14 20.17 -13.65 -2.02
N ALA A 15 19.90 -12.67 -2.86
CA ALA A 15 20.56 -12.53 -4.16
C ALA A 15 22.10 -12.50 -3.97
N PRO A 16 22.85 -13.31 -4.72
CA PRO A 16 24.31 -13.39 -4.56
C PRO A 16 25.00 -12.08 -4.97
N ASN A 17 24.37 -11.31 -5.86
CA ASN A 17 24.90 -10.04 -6.35
C ASN A 17 23.79 -8.97 -6.35
N LEU A 18 23.94 -7.97 -5.50
CA LEU A 18 23.08 -6.78 -5.43
C LEU A 18 23.71 -5.55 -6.13
N GLN A 19 24.85 -5.72 -6.81
CA GLN A 19 25.50 -4.63 -7.52
C GLN A 19 24.62 -3.95 -8.58
N PRO A 20 23.75 -4.67 -9.33
CA PRO A 20 22.82 -4.02 -10.26
C PRO A 20 21.88 -3.01 -9.55
N VAL A 21 21.41 -3.32 -8.35
CA VAL A 21 20.60 -2.41 -7.54
C VAL A 21 21.42 -1.19 -7.12
N VAL A 22 22.65 -1.38 -6.64
CA VAL A 22 23.57 -0.29 -6.29
C VAL A 22 23.84 0.62 -7.49
N ASN A 23 24.06 0.05 -8.66
CA ASN A 23 24.28 0.82 -9.88
C ASN A 23 23.06 1.67 -10.24
N LEU A 24 21.85 1.15 -10.04
CA LEU A 24 20.61 1.90 -10.24
C LEU A 24 20.49 3.03 -9.22
N LEU A 25 20.76 2.78 -7.93
CA LEU A 25 20.73 3.80 -6.87
C LEU A 25 21.71 4.92 -7.13
N ASN A 26 22.89 4.64 -7.67
CA ASN A 26 23.91 5.64 -8.01
C ASN A 26 23.47 6.63 -9.11
N LEU A 27 22.31 6.40 -9.77
CA LEU A 27 21.71 7.40 -10.66
C LEU A 27 21.09 8.58 -9.89
N ALA A 28 20.80 8.40 -8.61
CA ALA A 28 20.28 9.44 -7.73
C ALA A 28 21.40 9.98 -6.83
N PRO A 29 21.71 11.31 -6.87
CA PRO A 29 22.79 11.89 -6.08
C PRO A 29 22.68 11.64 -4.57
N GLN A 30 21.47 11.62 -4.04
CA GLN A 30 21.19 11.39 -2.61
C GLN A 30 21.51 9.94 -2.16
N ASP A 31 21.61 9.02 -3.09
CA ASP A 31 21.91 7.60 -2.82
C ASP A 31 23.37 7.25 -3.15
N ALA A 32 24.18 8.23 -3.50
CA ALA A 32 25.59 8.04 -3.79
C ALA A 32 26.30 7.44 -2.56
N GLY A 33 27.05 6.36 -2.79
CA GLY A 33 27.81 5.69 -1.75
C GLY A 33 27.07 4.58 -1.00
N VAL A 34 25.79 4.33 -1.29
CA VAL A 34 25.08 3.15 -0.79
C VAL A 34 25.75 1.89 -1.33
N THR A 35 26.05 0.95 -0.45
CA THR A 35 26.73 -0.31 -0.80
C THR A 35 25.74 -1.47 -0.94
N ALA A 36 26.19 -2.56 -1.58
CA ALA A 36 25.39 -3.80 -1.65
C ALA A 36 25.06 -4.38 -0.26
N GLN A 37 25.91 -4.13 0.73
CA GLN A 37 25.64 -4.55 2.11
C GLN A 37 24.57 -3.67 2.76
N ASP A 38 24.57 -2.37 2.48
CA ASP A 38 23.51 -1.46 2.96
C ASP A 38 22.15 -1.86 2.40
N VAL A 39 22.07 -2.10 1.10
CA VAL A 39 20.85 -2.61 0.43
C VAL A 39 20.38 -3.91 1.09
N ARG A 40 21.27 -4.85 1.33
CA ARG A 40 20.94 -6.13 1.98
C ARG A 40 20.41 -5.93 3.40
N ASN A 41 21.01 -5.04 4.18
CA ASN A 41 20.58 -4.73 5.54
C ASN A 41 19.19 -4.11 5.55
N VAL A 42 18.94 -3.17 4.65
CA VAL A 42 17.63 -2.52 4.51
C VAL A 42 16.55 -3.54 4.12
N LEU A 43 16.80 -4.36 3.10
CA LEU A 43 15.86 -5.40 2.67
C LEU A 43 15.50 -6.36 3.82
N ASN A 44 16.46 -6.78 4.61
CA ASN A 44 16.22 -7.64 5.77
C ASN A 44 15.41 -6.95 6.88
N SER A 45 15.39 -5.63 6.93
CA SER A 45 14.64 -4.87 7.92
C SER A 45 13.14 -4.73 7.61
N TRP A 46 12.70 -5.00 6.39
CA TRP A 46 11.31 -4.80 5.99
C TRP A 46 10.33 -5.70 6.75
N GLY A 47 10.67 -6.97 6.88
CA GLY A 47 9.82 -7.97 7.50
C GLY A 47 8.70 -8.51 6.59
N PRO A 48 7.90 -9.48 7.10
CA PRO A 48 6.86 -10.15 6.31
C PRO A 48 5.76 -9.20 5.84
N GLY A 49 5.24 -9.45 4.64
CA GLY A 49 4.09 -8.76 4.06
C GLY A 49 4.37 -7.33 3.63
N LYS A 50 5.62 -6.92 3.52
CA LYS A 50 6.04 -5.59 3.08
C LYS A 50 6.80 -5.63 1.77
N PHE A 51 6.61 -4.56 1.00
CA PHE A 51 7.32 -4.26 -0.22
C PHE A 51 7.34 -2.74 -0.42
N ASP A 52 8.27 -2.25 -1.21
CA ASP A 52 8.33 -0.86 -1.62
C ASP A 52 8.40 -0.80 -3.15
N ALA A 53 7.37 -0.27 -3.76
CA ALA A 53 7.29 -0.16 -5.22
C ALA A 53 8.06 1.06 -5.75
N GLU A 54 8.14 2.09 -4.95
CA GLU A 54 8.81 3.34 -5.29
C GLU A 54 10.34 3.22 -5.26
N LEU A 55 10.88 2.09 -4.79
CA LEU A 55 12.32 1.88 -4.65
C LEU A 55 13.12 2.07 -5.94
N PHE A 56 12.53 1.71 -7.09
CA PHE A 56 13.15 1.88 -8.40
C PHE A 56 12.94 3.29 -8.97
N LEU A 57 12.19 4.13 -8.30
CA LEU A 57 11.88 5.49 -8.75
C LEU A 57 12.74 6.52 -8.04
N ASP A 58 12.89 6.41 -6.73
CA ASP A 58 13.59 7.39 -5.89
C ASP A 58 14.75 6.82 -5.06
N GLY A 59 14.84 5.51 -4.88
CA GLY A 59 15.91 4.84 -4.12
C GLY A 59 15.79 4.92 -2.60
N LYS A 60 14.89 5.74 -2.06
CA LYS A 60 14.85 6.04 -0.62
C LYS A 60 14.69 4.81 0.26
N ALA A 61 13.93 3.81 -0.18
CA ALA A 61 13.73 2.59 0.59
C ALA A 61 14.99 1.73 0.73
N PHE A 62 16.00 1.95 -0.09
CA PHE A 62 17.29 1.26 0.00
C PHE A 62 18.38 2.06 0.73
N ASN A 63 18.18 3.35 0.91
CA ASN A 63 19.14 4.20 1.59
C ASN A 63 18.98 4.07 3.12
N PRO A 64 20.01 3.64 3.86
CA PRO A 64 19.91 3.43 5.31
C PRO A 64 19.46 4.65 6.11
N GLN A 65 19.76 5.84 5.62
CA GLN A 65 19.37 7.10 6.25
C GLN A 65 17.91 7.48 5.98
N GLN A 66 17.30 6.91 4.94
CA GLN A 66 15.95 7.24 4.47
C GLN A 66 14.98 6.05 4.51
N ALA A 67 15.50 4.84 4.69
CA ALA A 67 14.74 3.59 4.59
C ALA A 67 13.76 3.33 5.74
N THR A 68 13.73 4.19 6.75
CA THR A 68 12.82 4.04 7.89
C THR A 68 11.86 5.22 7.95
N ASN A 69 10.59 4.92 8.04
CA ASN A 69 9.55 5.90 8.30
C ASN A 69 9.59 6.45 9.75
N GLY A 70 10.42 5.87 10.62
CA GLY A 70 10.59 6.29 11.98
C GLY A 70 11.17 7.70 12.14
N VAL A 71 11.94 8.17 11.17
CA VAL A 71 12.42 9.56 11.13
C VAL A 71 11.23 10.53 10.96
N VAL A 72 10.20 10.14 10.22
CA VAL A 72 9.02 10.96 9.95
C VAL A 72 7.95 10.78 11.03
N THR A 73 7.74 9.53 11.48
CA THR A 73 6.64 9.18 12.40
C THR A 73 7.08 8.98 13.85
N GLY A 74 8.37 8.89 14.11
CA GLY A 74 8.92 8.54 15.43
C GLY A 74 8.73 7.08 15.84
N THR A 75 8.36 6.19 14.92
CA THR A 75 8.00 4.80 15.22
C THR A 75 9.02 3.75 14.84
N ASN A 76 10.12 4.10 14.18
CA ASN A 76 11.11 3.18 13.62
C ASN A 76 10.53 2.08 12.71
N VAL A 77 9.43 2.36 12.06
CA VAL A 77 8.83 1.46 11.07
C VAL A 77 9.63 1.55 9.78
N SER A 78 9.88 0.42 9.14
CA SER A 78 10.51 0.37 7.83
C SER A 78 9.77 1.24 6.82
N GLY A 79 10.48 1.92 5.93
CA GLY A 79 9.90 2.70 4.83
C GLY A 79 9.12 1.85 3.82
N ALA A 80 9.29 0.52 3.82
CA ALA A 80 8.48 -0.37 2.99
C ALA A 80 7.03 -0.42 3.48
N THR A 81 6.10 -0.42 2.54
CA THR A 81 4.66 -0.48 2.82
C THR A 81 4.15 -1.91 2.92
N LEU A 82 3.00 -2.09 3.56
CA LEU A 82 2.28 -3.35 3.50
C LEU A 82 1.75 -3.58 2.08
N ILE A 83 1.92 -4.81 1.57
CA ILE A 83 1.35 -5.18 0.28
C ILE A 83 -0.17 -4.98 0.33
N PRO A 84 -0.76 -4.17 -0.55
CA PRO A 84 -2.19 -3.90 -0.56
C PRO A 84 -3.03 -5.14 -0.80
N ASN A 85 -4.32 -5.07 -0.48
CA ASN A 85 -5.25 -6.15 -0.76
C ASN A 85 -5.42 -6.35 -2.27
N ALA A 86 -5.45 -7.62 -2.69
CA ALA A 86 -5.71 -8.00 -4.08
C ALA A 86 -7.16 -8.51 -4.29
N HIS A 87 -8.05 -8.34 -3.32
CA HIS A 87 -9.45 -8.76 -3.38
C HIS A 87 -10.38 -7.56 -3.13
N GLY A 88 -11.63 -7.65 -3.60
CA GLY A 88 -12.60 -6.59 -3.45
C GLY A 88 -12.29 -5.34 -4.28
N LEU A 89 -11.60 -5.50 -5.40
CA LEU A 89 -11.20 -4.38 -6.27
C LEU A 89 -12.26 -3.89 -7.28
N PRO A 90 -13.34 -4.64 -7.61
CA PRO A 90 -14.33 -4.16 -8.58
C PRO A 90 -14.92 -2.81 -8.17
N GLY A 91 -15.04 -1.90 -9.13
CA GLY A 91 -15.61 -0.58 -8.92
C GLY A 91 -14.63 0.47 -8.37
N HIS A 92 -13.41 0.08 -8.06
CA HIS A 92 -12.36 1.00 -7.63
C HIS A 92 -11.59 1.55 -8.81
N ASN A 93 -11.39 2.85 -8.85
CA ASN A 93 -10.58 3.49 -9.89
C ASN A 93 -9.11 3.58 -9.49
N LEU A 94 -8.85 3.79 -8.20
CA LEU A 94 -7.51 3.93 -7.66
C LEU A 94 -7.10 2.67 -6.90
N HIS A 95 -5.84 2.30 -7.00
CA HIS A 95 -5.26 1.13 -6.36
C HIS A 95 -3.96 1.49 -5.64
N THR A 96 -3.48 0.60 -4.77
CA THR A 96 -2.40 0.83 -3.81
C THR A 96 -2.80 1.79 -2.68
N TRP A 97 -1.85 2.19 -1.82
CA TRP A 97 -2.15 3.06 -0.68
C TRP A 97 -2.34 4.52 -1.09
N THR A 98 -1.58 4.94 -2.08
CA THR A 98 -1.61 6.34 -2.55
C THR A 98 -2.62 6.55 -3.68
N GLY A 99 -2.96 5.52 -4.43
CA GLY A 99 -3.78 5.66 -5.64
C GLY A 99 -3.08 6.44 -6.76
N GLY A 100 -1.88 6.95 -6.54
CA GLY A 100 -1.15 7.76 -7.52
C GLY A 100 -0.80 7.03 -8.81
N TRP A 101 -0.79 5.70 -8.76
CA TRP A 101 -0.53 4.81 -9.90
C TRP A 101 -1.81 4.45 -10.68
N GLY A 102 -2.97 4.98 -10.29
CA GLY A 102 -4.23 4.83 -11.01
C GLY A 102 -4.83 3.42 -10.94
N THR A 103 -5.26 2.90 -12.08
CA THR A 103 -5.98 1.61 -12.18
C THR A 103 -5.07 0.41 -11.98
N VAL A 104 -5.67 -0.75 -11.66
CA VAL A 104 -4.92 -2.01 -11.52
C VAL A 104 -4.23 -2.41 -12.84
N THR A 105 -4.77 -2.05 -13.99
CA THR A 105 -4.13 -2.32 -15.28
C THR A 105 -2.85 -1.52 -15.46
N TYR A 106 -2.90 -0.24 -15.13
CA TYR A 106 -1.72 0.62 -15.13
C TYR A 106 -0.66 0.08 -14.15
N TRP A 107 -1.06 -0.22 -12.92
CA TRP A 107 -0.19 -0.79 -11.91
C TRP A 107 0.50 -2.07 -12.41
N ASN A 108 -0.25 -2.98 -13.01
CA ASN A 108 0.31 -4.22 -13.56
C ASN A 108 1.33 -3.97 -14.68
N ALA A 109 1.06 -3.01 -15.56
CA ALA A 109 2.00 -2.65 -16.64
C ALA A 109 3.29 -2.05 -16.06
N PHE A 110 3.16 -1.11 -15.12
CA PHE A 110 4.27 -0.48 -14.43
C PHE A 110 5.17 -1.53 -13.74
N VAL A 111 4.58 -2.37 -12.90
CA VAL A 111 5.34 -3.41 -12.18
C VAL A 111 6.00 -4.38 -13.15
N ALA A 112 5.24 -4.88 -14.14
CA ALA A 112 5.77 -5.90 -15.06
C ALA A 112 6.92 -5.39 -15.92
N VAL A 113 6.87 -4.14 -16.38
CA VAL A 113 7.85 -3.59 -17.33
C VAL A 113 8.94 -2.81 -16.60
N SER A 114 8.56 -1.85 -15.75
CA SER A 114 9.52 -0.90 -15.17
C SER A 114 10.21 -1.44 -13.93
N GLU A 115 9.51 -2.23 -13.08
CA GLU A 115 10.11 -2.80 -11.88
C GLU A 115 10.72 -4.18 -12.11
N LEU A 116 10.02 -5.07 -12.82
CA LEU A 116 10.46 -6.44 -13.05
C LEU A 116 11.24 -6.61 -14.36
N HIS A 117 11.43 -5.54 -15.13
CA HIS A 117 12.14 -5.53 -16.41
C HIS A 117 11.63 -6.60 -17.41
N GLY A 118 10.31 -6.83 -17.42
CA GLY A 118 9.65 -7.69 -18.40
C GLY A 118 9.74 -7.08 -19.81
N ILE A 119 9.73 -7.97 -20.81
CA ILE A 119 9.73 -7.53 -22.22
C ILE A 119 8.34 -7.02 -22.57
N GLY A 120 8.14 -5.71 -22.46
CA GLY A 120 6.86 -5.03 -22.69
C GLY A 120 7.03 -3.54 -22.90
N THR A 121 5.95 -2.87 -23.24
CA THR A 121 5.90 -1.41 -23.43
C THR A 121 5.23 -0.75 -22.24
N PHE A 122 5.85 0.33 -21.74
CA PHE A 122 5.29 1.16 -20.67
C PHE A 122 5.66 2.63 -20.92
N PHE A 123 4.67 3.52 -20.75
CA PHE A 123 4.87 4.95 -20.91
C PHE A 123 4.20 5.72 -19.77
N ASP A 124 4.97 6.59 -19.11
CA ASP A 124 4.48 7.55 -18.14
C ASP A 124 5.44 8.74 -18.04
N GLU A 125 5.05 9.88 -18.57
CA GLU A 125 5.85 11.12 -18.54
C GLU A 125 6.07 11.68 -17.13
N ARG A 126 5.27 11.27 -16.14
CA ARG A 126 5.47 11.70 -14.74
C ARG A 126 6.82 11.23 -14.19
N PHE A 127 7.38 10.15 -14.75
CA PHE A 127 8.68 9.63 -14.36
C PHE A 127 9.86 10.49 -14.84
N ASP A 128 9.60 11.51 -15.64
CA ASP A 128 10.63 12.46 -16.08
C ASP A 128 10.91 13.54 -15.02
N ASP A 129 10.11 13.65 -13.96
CA ASP A 129 10.38 14.55 -12.84
C ASP A 129 11.56 14.03 -11.98
N ALA A 130 12.76 14.46 -12.32
CA ALA A 130 13.98 14.09 -11.60
C ALA A 130 14.04 14.58 -10.14
N ASN A 131 13.19 15.53 -9.74
CA ASN A 131 13.13 15.95 -8.34
C ASN A 131 12.35 14.94 -7.48
N GLN A 132 11.32 14.33 -8.04
CA GLN A 132 10.52 13.33 -7.35
C GLN A 132 11.04 11.90 -7.61
N PHE A 133 11.42 11.60 -8.85
CA PHE A 133 11.80 10.27 -9.32
C PHE A 133 13.19 10.25 -9.98
N PRO A 134 14.25 10.59 -9.25
CA PRO A 134 15.58 10.79 -9.84
C PRO A 134 16.12 9.55 -10.56
N ILE A 135 15.86 8.35 -10.05
CA ILE A 135 16.29 7.10 -10.68
C ILE A 135 15.47 6.83 -11.93
N ALA A 136 14.14 6.93 -11.83
CA ALA A 136 13.25 6.67 -12.96
C ALA A 136 13.54 7.62 -14.14
N ALA A 137 13.74 8.90 -13.86
CA ALA A 137 14.08 9.90 -14.86
C ALA A 137 15.43 9.58 -15.54
N ALA A 138 16.46 9.30 -14.75
CA ALA A 138 17.78 8.97 -15.28
C ALA A 138 17.80 7.65 -16.08
N ALA A 139 17.06 6.65 -15.62
CA ALA A 139 16.94 5.33 -16.27
C ALA A 139 15.88 5.30 -17.37
N LYS A 140 15.09 6.40 -17.57
CA LYS A 140 13.99 6.49 -18.54
C LYS A 140 12.94 5.38 -18.36
N LEU A 141 12.61 5.06 -17.13
CA LEU A 141 11.66 3.98 -16.81
C LEU A 141 10.23 4.27 -17.31
N GLY A 142 9.89 5.54 -17.54
CA GLY A 142 8.63 5.95 -18.14
C GLY A 142 8.61 5.88 -19.67
N HIS A 143 9.67 5.45 -20.32
CA HIS A 143 9.79 5.43 -21.80
C HIS A 143 10.30 4.08 -22.33
N VAL A 144 9.75 2.99 -21.80
CA VAL A 144 10.12 1.65 -22.24
C VAL A 144 9.25 1.25 -23.43
N SER A 145 9.87 0.94 -24.55
CA SER A 145 9.19 0.49 -25.77
C SER A 145 9.92 -0.70 -26.36
N VAL A 146 9.17 -1.71 -26.73
CA VAL A 146 9.67 -2.90 -27.44
C VAL A 146 8.86 -3.10 -28.71
N ASP A 147 9.44 -3.84 -29.66
CA ASP A 147 8.73 -4.29 -30.85
C ASP A 147 7.49 -5.10 -30.42
N PRO A 148 6.29 -4.81 -30.97
CA PRO A 148 5.08 -5.54 -30.64
C PRO A 148 5.18 -7.06 -30.84
N ASP A 149 6.00 -7.52 -31.75
CA ASP A 149 6.18 -8.95 -32.05
C ASP A 149 6.92 -9.71 -30.93
N ILE A 150 7.67 -8.98 -30.10
CA ILE A 150 8.37 -9.56 -28.94
C ILE A 150 7.78 -9.17 -27.59
N ASP A 151 6.75 -8.31 -27.57
CA ASP A 151 6.07 -7.89 -26.32
C ASP A 151 5.41 -9.09 -25.65
N GLN A 152 5.84 -9.40 -24.43
CA GLN A 152 5.35 -10.53 -23.63
C GLN A 152 4.41 -10.09 -22.50
N VAL A 153 4.19 -8.81 -22.33
CA VAL A 153 3.41 -8.22 -21.22
C VAL A 153 2.04 -7.74 -21.68
N THR A 154 1.99 -6.84 -22.67
CA THR A 154 0.80 -6.09 -23.02
C THR A 154 -0.42 -6.97 -23.32
N ALA A 155 -0.24 -8.03 -24.09
CA ALA A 155 -1.34 -8.93 -24.44
C ALA A 155 -1.91 -9.75 -23.26
N LYS A 156 -1.17 -9.83 -22.14
CA LYS A 156 -1.61 -10.57 -20.94
C LYS A 156 -2.33 -9.69 -19.92
N LEU A 157 -2.14 -8.38 -19.98
CA LEU A 157 -2.72 -7.44 -19.01
C LEU A 157 -4.25 -7.52 -18.91
N PRO A 158 -5.02 -7.63 -20.02
CA PRO A 158 -6.47 -7.75 -19.93
C PRO A 158 -6.93 -8.97 -19.15
N ALA A 159 -6.29 -10.12 -19.34
CA ALA A 159 -6.63 -11.34 -18.63
C ALA A 159 -6.26 -11.26 -17.12
N LEU A 160 -5.10 -10.69 -16.81
CA LEU A 160 -4.68 -10.46 -15.43
C LEU A 160 -5.63 -9.48 -14.73
N HIS A 161 -5.98 -8.39 -15.38
CA HIS A 161 -6.94 -7.40 -14.89
C HIS A 161 -8.29 -8.06 -14.58
N PHE A 162 -8.85 -8.80 -15.53
CA PHE A 162 -10.11 -9.52 -15.32
C PHE A 162 -10.03 -10.46 -14.13
N TYR A 163 -8.95 -11.24 -14.01
CA TYR A 163 -8.73 -12.14 -12.88
C TYR A 163 -8.70 -11.38 -11.55
N GLN A 164 -7.94 -10.30 -11.43
CA GLN A 164 -7.84 -9.52 -10.20
C GLN A 164 -9.18 -8.90 -9.80
N LEU A 165 -9.94 -8.36 -10.76
CA LEU A 165 -11.28 -7.83 -10.50
C LEU A 165 -12.30 -8.93 -10.16
N ALA A 166 -12.07 -10.18 -10.54
CA ALA A 166 -12.95 -11.29 -10.20
C ALA A 166 -12.73 -11.83 -8.77
N LEU A 167 -11.70 -11.40 -8.05
CA LEU A 167 -11.41 -11.85 -6.69
C LEU A 167 -12.35 -11.17 -5.67
N PRO A 168 -13.33 -11.89 -5.09
CA PRO A 168 -14.23 -11.27 -4.11
C PRO A 168 -13.55 -11.04 -2.77
N SER A 169 -14.03 -10.09 -2.00
CA SER A 169 -13.76 -10.04 -0.57
C SER A 169 -14.41 -11.22 0.13
N LEU A 170 -13.79 -11.68 1.21
CA LEU A 170 -14.43 -12.65 2.09
C LEU A 170 -15.54 -11.97 2.88
N HIS A 171 -16.63 -12.71 3.10
CA HIS A 171 -17.75 -12.22 3.89
C HIS A 171 -17.65 -12.72 5.33
N PRO A 172 -17.72 -11.82 6.32
CA PRO A 172 -17.72 -12.19 7.72
C PRO A 172 -19.05 -12.85 8.12
N ARG A 173 -19.02 -13.69 9.15
CA ARG A 173 -20.20 -14.43 9.64
C ARG A 173 -20.74 -13.77 10.90
N PRO A 174 -22.01 -13.33 10.91
CA PRO A 174 -22.64 -12.77 12.10
C PRO A 174 -22.56 -13.73 13.31
N GLY A 175 -22.27 -13.19 14.49
CA GLY A 175 -22.12 -13.95 15.74
C GLY A 175 -20.87 -14.83 15.83
N VAL A 176 -20.04 -14.88 14.77
CA VAL A 176 -18.77 -15.63 14.74
C VAL A 176 -17.59 -14.69 14.53
N ASP A 177 -17.68 -13.86 13.51
CA ASP A 177 -16.61 -12.96 13.11
C ASP A 177 -16.83 -11.55 13.66
N PHE A 178 -18.06 -11.19 14.02
CA PHE A 178 -18.43 -9.92 14.65
C PHE A 178 -19.73 -10.06 15.47
N ASP A 179 -19.97 -9.16 16.43
CA ASP A 179 -21.23 -9.00 17.15
C ASP A 179 -22.21 -8.14 16.33
N SER A 180 -23.32 -8.72 15.91
CA SER A 180 -24.28 -8.05 15.04
C SER A 180 -24.99 -6.85 15.68
N ALA A 181 -25.23 -6.90 17.00
CA ALA A 181 -25.88 -5.79 17.70
C ALA A 181 -24.92 -4.63 17.91
N ALA A 182 -23.66 -4.91 18.22
CA ALA A 182 -22.61 -3.91 18.30
C ALA A 182 -22.32 -3.31 16.91
N ALA A 183 -22.24 -4.14 15.86
CA ALA A 183 -22.03 -3.68 14.49
C ALA A 183 -23.15 -2.74 14.00
N ALA A 184 -24.40 -3.01 14.36
CA ALA A 184 -25.53 -2.12 14.02
C ALA A 184 -25.38 -0.74 14.66
N ARG A 185 -24.95 -0.67 15.93
CA ARG A 185 -24.65 0.62 16.58
C ARG A 185 -23.40 1.30 15.97
N GLY A 186 -22.42 0.49 15.58
CA GLY A 186 -21.21 0.94 14.88
C GLY A 186 -21.51 1.56 13.53
N ASP A 187 -22.46 1.03 12.77
CA ASP A 187 -22.93 1.61 11.51
C ASP A 187 -23.51 3.02 11.71
N GLU A 188 -24.35 3.20 12.73
CA GLU A 188 -24.87 4.52 13.07
C GLU A 188 -23.75 5.52 13.43
N LEU A 189 -22.74 5.06 14.16
CA LEU A 189 -21.56 5.88 14.48
C LEU A 189 -20.72 6.19 13.26
N PHE A 190 -20.50 5.22 12.39
CA PHE A 190 -19.73 5.35 11.16
C PHE A 190 -20.31 6.41 10.22
N ARG A 191 -21.64 6.46 10.11
CA ARG A 191 -22.38 7.47 9.31
C ARG A 191 -22.58 8.79 10.03
N GLY A 192 -22.62 8.75 11.37
CA GLY A 192 -22.94 9.90 12.22
C GLY A 192 -21.71 10.52 12.88
N LYS A 193 -21.55 10.27 14.19
CA LYS A 193 -20.54 10.93 15.03
C LYS A 193 -19.10 10.76 14.53
N ALA A 194 -18.75 9.58 14.04
CA ALA A 194 -17.41 9.31 13.53
C ALA A 194 -17.20 9.80 12.08
N ASN A 195 -18.27 10.04 11.34
CA ASN A 195 -18.28 10.58 9.97
C ASN A 195 -17.35 9.85 8.98
N CYS A 196 -17.14 8.55 9.16
CA CYS A 196 -16.24 7.77 8.32
C CYS A 196 -16.78 7.62 6.89
N ASN A 197 -18.12 7.63 6.74
CA ASN A 197 -18.77 7.54 5.44
C ASN A 197 -18.61 8.78 4.56
N SER A 198 -18.02 9.88 5.06
CA SER A 198 -17.66 11.02 4.22
C SER A 198 -16.60 10.68 3.16
N CYS A 199 -15.78 9.65 3.43
CA CYS A 199 -14.77 9.13 2.52
C CYS A 199 -15.06 7.66 2.15
N HIS A 200 -15.45 6.82 3.11
CA HIS A 200 -15.72 5.40 2.88
C HIS A 200 -17.19 5.16 2.49
N HIS A 201 -17.52 5.45 1.22
CA HIS A 201 -18.89 5.33 0.70
C HIS A 201 -19.28 3.89 0.38
N GLU A 202 -20.49 3.51 0.80
CA GLU A 202 -21.10 2.24 0.38
C GLU A 202 -21.44 2.21 -1.10
N PRO A 203 -21.46 1.05 -1.72
CA PRO A 203 -21.19 -0.30 -1.18
C PRO A 203 -19.72 -0.72 -1.25
N LEU A 204 -18.84 0.16 -1.66
CA LEU A 204 -17.42 -0.15 -1.89
C LEU A 204 -16.51 0.28 -0.74
N TRP A 205 -17.04 1.04 0.22
CA TRP A 205 -16.28 1.63 1.35
C TRP A 205 -14.98 2.32 0.91
N THR A 206 -15.04 3.00 -0.23
CA THR A 206 -14.00 3.88 -0.78
C THR A 206 -14.68 5.06 -1.49
N GLU A 207 -13.94 6.07 -1.85
CA GLU A 207 -14.47 7.18 -2.63
C GLU A 207 -14.60 6.80 -4.11
N PRO A 208 -15.67 7.25 -4.78
CA PRO A 208 -15.80 7.09 -6.21
C PRO A 208 -14.85 8.05 -6.95
N GLY A 209 -14.42 7.63 -8.14
CA GLY A 209 -13.61 8.49 -9.01
C GLY A 209 -12.12 8.50 -8.65
N TRP A 210 -11.50 9.67 -8.72
CA TRP A 210 -10.06 9.88 -8.64
C TRP A 210 -9.66 10.73 -7.43
N ASN A 211 -10.48 10.77 -6.39
CA ASN A 211 -10.22 11.55 -5.19
C ASN A 211 -9.02 10.98 -4.42
N GLN A 212 -8.21 11.90 -3.93
CA GLN A 212 -7.06 11.61 -3.07
C GLN A 212 -7.00 12.67 -1.97
N HIS A 213 -6.48 12.31 -0.82
CA HIS A 213 -6.33 13.18 0.35
C HIS A 213 -4.86 13.40 0.66
N THR A 214 -4.48 14.66 0.89
CA THR A 214 -3.11 14.97 1.30
C THR A 214 -2.83 14.42 2.71
N ALA A 215 -1.55 14.19 3.00
CA ALA A 215 -1.13 13.78 4.34
C ALA A 215 -1.52 14.81 5.42
N GLU A 216 -1.48 16.11 5.08
CA GLU A 216 -1.91 17.20 5.97
C GLU A 216 -3.40 17.14 6.28
N GLU A 217 -4.25 16.94 5.27
CA GLU A 217 -5.70 16.77 5.43
C GLU A 217 -6.02 15.58 6.34
N MET A 218 -5.34 14.46 6.13
CA MET A 218 -5.51 13.25 6.94
C MET A 218 -4.76 13.30 8.28
N LYS A 219 -3.96 14.34 8.52
CA LYS A 219 -3.12 14.52 9.73
C LYS A 219 -2.23 13.30 9.98
N ILE A 220 -1.57 12.82 8.92
CA ILE A 220 -0.66 11.68 8.94
C ILE A 220 0.67 12.06 8.30
N ASP A 221 1.63 11.14 8.33
CA ASP A 221 2.91 11.35 7.65
C ASP A 221 2.74 11.31 6.12
N SER A 222 3.64 12.00 5.43
CA SER A 222 3.65 12.09 3.97
C SER A 222 4.67 11.16 3.30
N PHE A 223 5.39 10.32 4.06
CA PHE A 223 6.54 9.58 3.53
C PHE A 223 6.20 8.76 2.27
N GLU A 224 5.11 7.99 2.32
CA GLU A 224 4.65 7.21 1.17
C GLU A 224 4.05 8.11 0.08
N ALA A 225 3.23 9.08 0.48
CA ALA A 225 2.57 10.00 -0.44
C ALA A 225 3.58 10.80 -1.26
N ASP A 226 4.62 11.35 -0.64
CA ASP A 226 5.65 12.16 -1.31
C ASP A 226 6.42 11.39 -2.39
N ARG A 227 6.38 10.05 -2.31
CA ARG A 227 7.07 9.13 -3.20
C ARG A 227 6.18 8.61 -4.33
N SER A 228 4.94 9.04 -4.39
CA SER A 228 3.99 8.67 -5.44
C SER A 228 3.53 9.89 -6.25
N PRO A 229 3.04 9.73 -7.50
CA PRO A 229 2.71 10.87 -8.38
C PRO A 229 1.63 11.72 -7.78
N GLY A 230 0.75 11.52 -7.09
CA GLY A 230 -0.30 12.42 -6.56
C GLY A 230 0.10 13.17 -5.30
N ARG A 231 1.19 12.72 -4.63
CA ARG A 231 1.61 13.21 -3.31
C ARG A 231 0.48 13.16 -2.27
N ALA A 232 -0.37 12.16 -2.38
CA ALA A 232 -1.59 12.01 -1.60
C ALA A 232 -1.93 10.54 -1.36
N TYR A 233 -2.90 10.26 -0.51
CA TYR A 233 -3.42 8.94 -0.22
C TYR A 233 -4.82 8.78 -0.80
N GLN A 234 -5.16 7.57 -1.24
CA GLN A 234 -6.55 7.23 -1.56
C GLN A 234 -7.31 6.75 -0.32
N THR A 235 -8.63 6.80 -0.39
CA THR A 235 -9.50 6.14 0.57
C THR A 235 -9.52 4.64 0.31
N VAL A 236 -8.83 3.87 1.14
CA VAL A 236 -8.70 2.41 0.97
C VAL A 236 -10.00 1.70 1.32
N ASN A 237 -10.36 0.70 0.51
CA ASN A 237 -11.49 -0.19 0.75
C ASN A 237 -11.42 -0.88 2.12
N LEU A 238 -12.53 -0.92 2.83
CA LEU A 238 -12.64 -1.54 4.15
C LEU A 238 -13.16 -2.99 4.12
N ALA A 239 -13.54 -3.53 2.96
CA ALA A 239 -14.11 -4.88 2.89
C ALA A 239 -13.09 -5.96 3.31
N GLY A 240 -13.52 -6.89 4.16
CA GLY A 240 -12.73 -8.03 4.60
C GLY A 240 -11.67 -7.71 5.66
N LEU A 241 -11.76 -6.61 6.38
CA LEU A 241 -10.82 -6.26 7.44
C LEU A 241 -10.74 -7.31 8.56
N PHE A 242 -11.84 -8.00 8.85
CA PHE A 242 -11.89 -9.05 9.87
C PHE A 242 -10.87 -10.17 9.64
N VAL A 243 -10.55 -10.46 8.39
CA VAL A 243 -9.54 -11.48 8.04
C VAL A 243 -8.17 -11.11 8.60
N ARG A 244 -7.82 -9.83 8.52
CA ARG A 244 -6.57 -9.30 9.04
C ARG A 244 -6.61 -9.17 10.56
N GLU A 245 -7.71 -8.65 11.10
CA GLU A 245 -7.90 -8.49 12.55
C GLU A 245 -7.80 -9.83 13.27
N ARG A 246 -8.38 -10.88 12.73
CA ARG A 246 -8.36 -12.24 13.31
C ARG A 246 -7.13 -13.04 12.94
N GLY A 247 -6.37 -12.62 11.94
CA GLY A 247 -5.19 -13.35 11.46
C GLY A 247 -5.54 -14.60 10.67
N LEU A 248 -6.68 -14.61 9.96
CA LEU A 248 -7.04 -15.75 9.14
C LEU A 248 -6.10 -15.90 7.94
N PHE A 249 -5.66 -17.12 7.68
CA PHE A 249 -4.74 -17.47 6.56
C PHE A 249 -3.37 -16.80 6.65
N MET A 250 -2.89 -16.55 7.85
CA MET A 250 -1.54 -16.03 8.11
C MET A 250 -0.99 -16.55 9.43
N PHE A 251 0.31 -16.49 9.61
CA PHE A 251 0.92 -16.80 10.90
C PHE A 251 0.46 -15.82 12.00
N PRO A 252 0.22 -16.31 13.23
CA PRO A 252 -0.31 -15.47 14.33
C PRO A 252 0.46 -14.18 14.58
N GLN A 253 1.78 -14.18 14.42
CA GLN A 253 2.63 -13.00 14.59
C GLN A 253 2.45 -11.95 13.50
N ASN A 254 1.82 -12.30 12.38
CA ASN A 254 1.60 -11.42 11.25
C ASN A 254 0.17 -10.87 11.16
N LYS A 255 -0.71 -11.23 12.10
CA LYS A 255 -2.08 -10.71 12.16
C LYS A 255 -2.09 -9.20 12.43
N GLY A 256 -3.18 -8.55 12.08
CA GLY A 256 -3.32 -7.11 12.26
C GLY A 256 -2.43 -6.33 11.32
N ARG A 257 -1.67 -5.40 11.84
CA ARG A 257 -0.79 -4.50 11.09
C ARG A 257 -1.56 -3.72 10.03
N PHE A 258 -2.40 -2.82 10.51
CA PHE A 258 -3.22 -1.92 9.70
C PHE A 258 -2.43 -0.67 9.32
N TYR A 259 -2.99 0.09 8.41
CA TYR A 259 -2.39 1.25 7.78
C TYR A 259 -1.43 0.88 6.65
N HIS A 260 -0.93 1.89 5.91
CA HIS A 260 -0.04 1.64 4.77
C HIS A 260 1.30 0.99 5.15
N ASP A 261 1.80 1.27 6.35
CA ASP A 261 3.08 0.75 6.86
C ASP A 261 2.95 -0.32 7.96
N GLY A 262 1.72 -0.63 8.37
CA GLY A 262 1.45 -1.65 9.39
C GLY A 262 1.68 -1.21 10.82
N ARG A 263 1.66 0.10 11.09
CA ARG A 263 1.93 0.66 12.43
C ARG A 263 0.88 0.31 13.48
N PHE A 264 -0.35 0.07 13.09
CA PHE A 264 -1.44 -0.26 14.00
C PHE A 264 -1.67 -1.77 14.06
N GLN A 265 -1.61 -2.32 15.27
CA GLN A 265 -1.71 -3.77 15.45
C GLN A 265 -3.16 -4.27 15.36
N THR A 266 -4.13 -3.43 15.72
CA THR A 266 -5.55 -3.77 15.77
C THR A 266 -6.42 -2.72 15.08
N LEU A 267 -7.66 -3.06 14.75
CA LEU A 267 -8.65 -2.08 14.29
C LEU A 267 -8.96 -1.04 15.39
N LEU A 268 -8.90 -1.43 16.65
CA LEU A 268 -9.07 -0.49 17.76
C LEU A 268 -7.97 0.59 17.76
N ASP A 269 -6.73 0.22 17.43
CA ASP A 269 -5.64 1.20 17.31
C ASP A 269 -5.92 2.20 16.18
N VAL A 270 -6.48 1.72 15.06
CA VAL A 270 -6.90 2.58 13.96
C VAL A 270 -8.00 3.54 14.41
N VAL A 271 -9.06 3.04 15.04
CA VAL A 271 -10.17 3.88 15.57
C VAL A 271 -9.67 4.90 16.58
N ASN A 272 -8.78 4.50 17.51
CA ASN A 272 -8.16 5.41 18.46
C ASN A 272 -7.35 6.52 17.78
N SER A 273 -6.64 6.17 16.72
CA SER A 273 -5.86 7.14 15.93
C SER A 273 -6.76 8.16 15.22
N TYR A 274 -7.89 7.72 14.65
CA TYR A 274 -8.87 8.63 14.05
C TYR A 274 -9.55 9.51 15.09
N ASP A 275 -9.98 8.92 16.23
CA ASP A 275 -10.57 9.66 17.35
C ASP A 275 -9.64 10.79 17.81
N ALA A 276 -8.36 10.49 18.02
CA ALA A 276 -7.38 11.48 18.46
C ALA A 276 -7.11 12.57 17.40
N ARG A 277 -6.93 12.19 16.13
CA ARG A 277 -6.60 13.14 15.04
C ARG A 277 -7.73 14.10 14.72
N PHE A 278 -8.96 13.61 14.74
CA PHE A 278 -10.14 14.39 14.37
C PHE A 278 -10.98 14.84 15.57
N SER A 279 -10.54 14.52 16.80
CA SER A 279 -11.20 14.92 18.05
C SER A 279 -12.68 14.48 18.07
N LEU A 280 -12.95 13.21 17.71
CA LEU A 280 -14.31 12.69 17.59
C LEU A 280 -14.99 12.53 18.96
N GLY A 281 -14.23 12.39 20.04
CA GLY A 281 -14.74 12.23 21.39
C GLY A 281 -15.52 10.93 21.60
N LEU A 282 -15.02 9.83 21.04
CA LEU A 282 -15.63 8.51 21.15
C LEU A 282 -15.41 7.91 22.53
N THR A 283 -16.46 7.36 23.13
CA THR A 283 -16.35 6.51 24.31
C THR A 283 -15.77 5.14 23.98
N ASP A 284 -15.31 4.39 24.98
CA ASP A 284 -14.78 3.03 24.76
C ASP A 284 -15.82 2.09 24.14
N GLN A 285 -17.09 2.24 24.53
CA GLN A 285 -18.20 1.46 23.92
C GLN A 285 -18.41 1.82 22.46
N GLU A 286 -18.41 3.10 22.11
CA GLU A 286 -18.54 3.55 20.73
C GLU A 286 -17.37 3.07 19.85
N LYS A 287 -16.15 3.05 20.39
CA LYS A 287 -14.98 2.49 19.70
C LYS A 287 -15.11 0.99 19.47
N HIS A 288 -15.59 0.26 20.47
CA HIS A 288 -15.89 -1.17 20.32
C HIS A 288 -16.94 -1.41 19.23
N ASP A 289 -18.04 -0.67 19.25
CA ASP A 289 -19.12 -0.81 18.29
C ASP A 289 -18.64 -0.50 16.85
N LEU A 290 -17.78 0.52 16.67
CA LEU A 290 -17.13 0.80 15.38
C LEU A 290 -16.22 -0.33 14.92
N VAL A 291 -15.44 -0.94 15.81
CA VAL A 291 -14.58 -2.10 15.47
C VAL A 291 -15.43 -3.28 15.02
N GLU A 292 -16.57 -3.56 15.69
CA GLU A 292 -17.48 -4.62 15.30
C GLU A 292 -18.14 -4.33 13.93
N TYR A 293 -18.48 -3.07 13.65
CA TYR A 293 -18.95 -2.68 12.32
C TYR A 293 -17.86 -2.89 11.25
N LEU A 294 -16.62 -2.45 11.48
CA LEU A 294 -15.50 -2.67 10.56
C LEU A 294 -15.22 -4.16 10.31
N ASN A 295 -15.41 -5.00 11.32
CA ASN A 295 -15.31 -6.46 11.17
C ASN A 295 -16.50 -7.06 10.39
N SER A 296 -17.60 -6.35 10.26
CA SER A 296 -18.78 -6.80 9.52
C SER A 296 -18.74 -6.52 8.01
N LEU A 297 -17.73 -5.78 7.53
CA LEU A 297 -17.57 -5.33 6.13
C LEU A 297 -16.87 -6.34 5.21
#